data_38715f54e64e5f1f979e0c806424600d
#
_entry.id   38715f54e64e5f1f979e0c806424600d
#
_cell.length_a   1.000
_cell.length_b   1.000
_cell.length_c   1.000
_cell.angle_alpha   90.00
_cell.angle_beta   90.00
_cell.angle_gamma   90.00
#
_symmetry.space_group_name_H-M   'P 1'
#
loop_
_entity.id
_entity.type
_entity.pdbx_description
1 polymer ?
#
loop_
_entity_poly.entity_id
_entity_poly.type
_entity_poly.pdbx_seq_one_letter_code
_entity_poly.pdbx_strand_id
1 'polypeptide(L)' 'MSDKNEIITAYTLQQCNSCKEQSKQKFTEGDYIFQEISKCSSCDGQVVVTKIFGESLTQ' A
#
# COMPACT_ATOMS: atom_id res chain seq x y z
N MET A 1 -25.04 15.73 5.14
CA MET A 1 -24.93 15.25 5.44
C MET A 1 -24.78 14.11 5.13
N SER A 2 -24.76 13.68 4.70
CA SER A 2 -24.67 12.65 4.19
C SER A 2 -23.49 11.90 4.11
N ASP A 3 -22.49 12.37 4.30
CA ASP A 3 -21.30 11.68 4.21
C ASP A 3 -21.04 10.80 5.32
N LYS A 4 -21.87 10.63 6.20
CA LYS A 4 -21.60 9.74 7.28
C LYS A 4 -21.49 8.31 6.80
N ASN A 5 -21.91 7.99 5.61
CA ASN A 5 -21.76 6.63 5.11
C ASN A 5 -20.52 6.46 4.26
N GLU A 6 -19.72 7.47 4.15
CA GLU A 6 -18.54 7.39 3.35
C GLU A 6 -17.37 6.95 4.22
N ILE A 7 -16.73 5.87 3.84
CA ILE A 7 -15.60 5.33 4.58
C ILE A 7 -14.38 5.43 3.69
N ILE A 8 -13.36 6.11 4.18
CA ILE A 8 -12.12 6.26 3.44
C ILE A 8 -11.07 5.41 4.11
N THR A 9 -10.52 4.47 3.39
CA THR A 9 -9.46 3.61 3.89
C THR A 9 -8.20 3.87 3.08
N ALA A 10 -7.11 4.08 3.77
CA ALA A 10 -5.83 4.33 3.12
C ALA A 10 -5.12 3.00 2.88
N TYR A 11 -4.45 2.91 1.75
CA TYR A 11 -3.71 1.72 1.36
C TYR A 11 -2.34 2.11 0.87
N THR A 12 -1.42 1.17 0.97
CA THR A 12 -0.10 1.32 0.38
C THR A 12 0.06 0.30 -0.73
N LEU A 13 0.69 0.70 -1.81
CA LEU A 13 1.05 -0.21 -2.88
C LEU A 13 2.52 -0.51 -2.75
N GLN A 14 2.83 -1.79 -2.59
CA GLN A 14 4.19 -2.24 -2.41
C GLN A 14 4.64 -2.99 -3.65
N GLN A 15 5.88 -2.84 -4.00
CA GLN A 15 6.40 -3.46 -5.21
C GLN A 15 7.82 -3.94 -4.96
N CYS A 16 8.10 -5.14 -5.45
CA CYS A 16 9.46 -5.66 -5.42
C CYS A 16 10.27 -4.95 -6.49
N ASN A 17 11.48 -4.53 -6.14
CA ASN A 17 12.29 -3.79 -7.09
C ASN A 17 13.02 -4.71 -8.06
N SER A 18 12.86 -5.99 -7.95
CA SER A 18 13.52 -6.94 -8.82
C SER A 18 12.52 -7.63 -9.76
N CYS A 19 11.56 -8.32 -9.23
CA CYS A 19 10.59 -9.02 -10.07
C CYS A 19 9.36 -8.16 -10.39
N LYS A 20 9.26 -6.99 -9.81
CA LYS A 20 8.17 -6.03 -10.08
C LYS A 20 6.81 -6.52 -9.62
N GLU A 21 6.79 -7.46 -8.71
CA GLU A 21 5.54 -7.95 -8.18
C GLU A 21 4.94 -6.89 -7.24
N GLN A 22 3.65 -6.65 -7.34
CA GLN A 22 2.98 -5.62 -6.55
C GLN A 22 2.00 -6.22 -5.59
N SER A 23 1.82 -5.56 -4.45
CA SER A 23 0.87 -5.97 -3.44
C SER A 23 0.22 -4.74 -2.85
N LYS A 24 -1.07 -4.84 -2.55
CA LYS A 24 -1.78 -3.76 -1.88
C LYS A 24 -1.95 -4.14 -0.42
N GLN A 25 -1.58 -3.25 0.48
CA GLN A 25 -1.68 -3.47 1.90
C GLN A 25 -2.39 -2.29 2.53
N LYS A 26 -3.00 -2.53 3.69
CA LYS A 26 -3.65 -1.46 4.41
C LYS A 26 -2.59 -0.51 4.96
N PHE A 27 -2.83 0.77 4.84
CA PHE A 27 -1.91 1.78 5.33
C PHE A 27 -1.81 1.71 6.85
N THR A 28 -0.60 1.81 7.35
CA THR A 28 -0.35 1.87 8.78
C THR A 28 0.37 3.18 9.07
N GLU A 29 0.07 3.74 10.21
CA GLU A 29 0.69 4.99 10.60
C GLU A 29 2.21 4.84 10.61
N GLY A 30 2.90 5.77 9.96
CA GLY A 30 4.33 5.66 9.83
C GLY A 30 4.79 5.19 8.46
N ASP A 31 3.89 4.69 7.63
CA ASP A 31 4.28 4.26 6.29
C ASP A 31 4.61 5.47 5.43
N TYR A 32 5.58 5.31 4.55
CA TYR A 32 5.98 6.40 3.67
C TYR A 32 6.51 5.81 2.37
N ILE A 33 6.60 6.66 1.36
CA ILE A 33 7.05 6.23 0.03
C ILE A 33 8.50 5.76 0.11
N PHE A 34 8.78 4.67 -0.58
CA PHE A 34 10.09 4.02 -0.61
C PHE A 34 10.49 3.41 0.73
N GLN A 35 9.52 3.24 1.61
CA GLN A 35 9.80 2.53 2.85
C GLN A 35 10.10 1.08 2.53
N GLU A 36 11.19 0.56 3.11
CA GLU A 36 11.55 -0.82 2.92
C GLU A 36 10.69 -1.69 3.81
N ILE A 37 9.95 -2.60 3.21
CA ILE A 37 9.05 -3.45 3.96
C ILE A 37 9.73 -4.76 4.34
N SER A 38 10.16 -5.51 3.32
CA SER A 38 10.78 -6.81 3.58
C SER A 38 11.39 -7.29 2.28
N LYS A 39 12.00 -8.44 2.33
CA LYS A 39 12.54 -9.03 1.13
C LYS A 39 11.47 -9.83 0.42
N CYS A 40 11.53 -9.81 -0.90
CA CYS A 40 10.60 -10.58 -1.70
C CYS A 40 10.94 -12.07 -1.54
N SER A 41 9.93 -12.87 -1.28
CA SER A 41 10.16 -14.29 -1.10
C SER A 41 10.38 -15.02 -2.43
N SER A 42 10.04 -14.36 -3.52
CA SER A 42 10.15 -15.01 -4.82
C SER A 42 11.49 -14.78 -5.50
N CYS A 43 12.11 -13.64 -5.25
CA CYS A 43 13.29 -13.30 -6.03
C CYS A 43 14.39 -12.62 -5.21
N ASP A 44 14.28 -12.62 -3.90
CA ASP A 44 15.31 -12.00 -3.05
C ASP A 44 15.40 -10.49 -3.27
N GLY A 45 14.50 -9.89 -4.00
CA GLY A 45 14.50 -8.46 -4.17
C GLY A 45 14.01 -7.76 -2.93
N GLN A 46 13.97 -6.43 -2.97
CA GLN A 46 13.49 -5.62 -1.87
C GLN A 46 12.09 -5.10 -2.18
N VAL A 47 11.18 -5.29 -1.25
CA VAL A 47 9.83 -4.79 -1.39
C VAL A 47 9.75 -3.43 -0.72
N VAL A 48 9.32 -2.42 -1.47
CA VAL A 48 9.21 -1.06 -0.96
C VAL A 48 7.84 -0.51 -1.29
N VAL A 49 7.43 0.49 -0.52
CA VAL A 49 6.18 1.18 -0.78
C VAL A 49 6.40 2.12 -1.96
N THR A 50 5.61 1.96 -3.01
CA THR A 50 5.73 2.82 -4.18
C THR A 50 4.62 3.85 -4.26
N LYS A 51 3.51 3.64 -3.54
CA LYS A 51 2.39 4.55 -3.63
C LYS A 51 1.55 4.45 -2.38
N ILE A 52 1.02 5.57 -1.95
CA ILE A 52 0.07 5.62 -0.84
C ILE A 52 -1.17 6.34 -1.35
N PHE A 53 -2.32 5.71 -1.19
CA PHE A 53 -3.54 6.29 -1.71
C PHE A 53 -4.71 5.90 -0.81
N GLY A 54 -5.79 6.64 -0.95
CA GLY A 54 -7.00 6.35 -0.22
C GLY A 54 -8.11 5.92 -1.15
N GLU A 55 -8.95 5.01 -0.68
CA GLU A 55 -10.12 4.58 -1.42
C GLU A 55 -11.34 4.88 -0.58
N SER A 56 -12.34 5.46 -1.18
CA SER A 56 -13.57 5.68 -0.46
C SER A 56 -14.58 4.63 -0.86
N LEU A 57 -15.23 4.10 0.15
CA LEU A 57 -16.27 3.11 -0.05
C LEU A 57 -17.60 3.79 0.21
N THR A 58 -18.43 3.84 -0.81
CA THR A 58 -19.74 4.44 -0.66
C THR A 58 -20.79 3.37 -0.76
N GLN A 59 -21.78 3.49 0.06
CA GLN A 59 -22.87 2.52 0.06
C GLN A 59 -23.98 2.94 -0.87
#